data_a8ee68ad05ee1681089f80b048b6e34d
#
_entry.id   a8ee68ad05ee1681089f80b048b6e34d
#
_cell.length_a   1.000
_cell.length_b   1.000
_cell.length_c   1.000
_cell.angle_alpha   90.00
_cell.angle_beta   90.00
_cell.angle_gamma   90.00
#
_symmetry.space_group_name_H-M   'P 1'
#
loop_
_entity.id
_entity.type
_entity.pdbx_description
1 polymer ?
#
loop_
_entity_poly.entity_id
_entity_poly.type
_entity_poly.pdbx_seq_one_letter_code
_entity_poly.pdbx_strand_id
1 'polypeptide(L)' 'DLHKAVTTLEDVERIARRVLGGAHPLVPEIEGDLRKARAALRARETPSGDA' A
#
# COMPACT_ATOMS: atom_id res chain seq x y z
N ASP A 1 -1.12 -10.07 9.08
CA ASP A 1 -2.01 -8.99 9.46
C ASP A 1 -1.98 -7.90 8.39
N LEU A 2 -3.15 -7.60 7.87
CA LEU A 2 -3.27 -6.70 6.74
C LEU A 2 -2.91 -5.27 7.11
N HIS A 3 -3.24 -4.86 8.31
CA HIS A 3 -2.85 -3.52 8.78
C HIS A 3 -1.34 -3.37 8.81
N LYS A 4 -0.66 -4.37 9.32
CA LYS A 4 0.80 -4.35 9.35
C LYS A 4 1.37 -4.33 7.96
N ALA A 5 0.78 -5.10 7.05
CA ALA A 5 1.26 -5.13 5.68
C ALA A 5 1.14 -3.76 5.04
N VAL A 6 0.00 -3.10 5.23
CA VAL A 6 -0.20 -1.76 4.67
C VAL A 6 0.80 -0.78 5.27
N THR A 7 0.97 -0.81 6.59
CA THR A 7 1.90 0.10 7.25
C THR A 7 3.33 -0.12 6.75
N THR A 8 3.71 -1.38 6.59
CA THR A 8 5.04 -1.70 6.10
C THR A 8 5.23 -1.18 4.68
N LEU A 9 4.23 -1.37 3.82
CA LEU A 9 4.32 -0.89 2.45
C LEU A 9 4.38 0.63 2.39
N GLU A 10 3.66 1.31 3.28
CA GLU A 10 3.72 2.76 3.34
C GLU A 10 5.11 3.23 3.73
N ASP A 11 5.72 2.56 4.68
CA ASP A 11 7.08 2.89 5.08
C ASP A 11 8.07 2.63 3.95
N VAL A 12 7.93 1.49 3.29
CA VAL A 12 8.80 1.15 2.18
C VAL A 12 8.69 2.18 1.06
N GLU A 13 7.47 2.58 0.76
CA GLU A 13 7.25 3.56 -0.30
C GLU A 13 7.90 4.90 0.04
N ARG A 14 7.76 5.32 1.29
CA ARG A 14 8.34 6.57 1.72
C ARG A 14 9.86 6.53 1.61
N ILE A 15 10.44 5.44 2.08
CA ILE A 15 11.89 5.28 2.03
C ILE A 15 12.37 5.19 0.59
N ALA A 16 11.65 4.44 -0.23
CA ALA A 16 12.03 4.28 -1.63
C ALA A 16 12.02 5.62 -2.36
N ARG A 17 11.00 6.43 -2.12
CA ARG A 17 10.95 7.75 -2.75
C ARG A 17 12.12 8.61 -2.33
N ARG A 18 12.51 8.50 -1.10
CA ARG A 18 13.61 9.30 -0.58
C ARG A 18 14.94 8.89 -1.16
N VAL A 19 15.16 7.59 -1.24
CA VAL A 19 16.44 7.04 -1.67
C VAL A 19 16.55 7.00 -3.17
N LEU A 20 15.50 6.56 -3.83
CA LEU A 20 15.53 6.32 -5.27
C LEU A 20 14.99 7.48 -6.10
N GLY A 21 14.23 8.35 -5.46
CA GLY A 21 13.57 9.43 -6.18
C GLY A 21 12.24 8.98 -6.74
N GLY A 22 11.35 9.94 -6.97
CA GLY A 22 10.00 9.63 -7.41
C GLY A 22 9.90 9.04 -8.81
N ALA A 23 10.96 9.19 -9.61
CA ALA A 23 10.94 8.72 -10.99
C ALA A 23 11.45 7.30 -11.16
N HIS A 24 11.90 6.68 -10.06
CA HIS A 24 12.44 5.33 -10.16
C HIS A 24 11.32 4.34 -10.47
N PRO A 25 11.57 3.36 -11.36
CA PRO A 25 10.50 2.41 -11.74
C PRO A 25 9.95 1.58 -10.61
N LEU A 26 10.70 1.39 -9.54
CA LEU A 26 10.20 0.65 -8.38
C LEU A 26 9.13 1.39 -7.61
N VAL A 27 9.12 2.71 -7.68
CA VAL A 27 8.16 3.50 -6.93
C VAL A 27 6.72 3.22 -7.38
N PRO A 28 6.40 3.26 -8.68
CA PRO A 28 5.04 2.92 -9.09
C PRO A 28 4.65 1.49 -8.79
N GLU A 29 5.62 0.57 -8.78
CA GLU A 29 5.31 -0.81 -8.40
C GLU A 29 4.90 -0.90 -6.94
N ILE A 30 5.66 -0.23 -6.08
CA ILE A 30 5.34 -0.21 -4.65
C ILE A 30 3.98 0.46 -4.43
N GLU A 31 3.72 1.54 -5.15
CA GLU A 31 2.44 2.22 -5.04
C GLU A 31 1.28 1.34 -5.47
N GLY A 32 1.50 0.54 -6.51
CA GLY A 32 0.49 -0.41 -6.95
C GLY A 32 0.18 -1.46 -5.89
N ASP A 33 1.23 -2.00 -5.28
CA ASP A 33 1.08 -2.96 -4.21
C ASP A 33 0.36 -2.36 -3.02
N LEU A 34 0.72 -1.13 -2.67
CA LEU A 34 0.09 -0.43 -1.57
C LEU A 34 -1.39 -0.20 -1.83
N ARG A 35 -1.72 0.16 -3.06
CA ARG A 35 -3.12 0.37 -3.43
C ARG A 35 -3.92 -0.93 -3.29
N LYS A 36 -3.35 -2.04 -3.74
CA LYS A 36 -4.00 -3.33 -3.61
C LYS A 36 -4.18 -3.71 -2.15
N ALA A 37 -3.16 -3.49 -1.33
CA ALA A 37 -3.24 -3.81 0.08
C ALA A 37 -4.30 -2.98 0.77
N ARG A 38 -4.36 -1.69 0.45
CA ARG A 38 -5.37 -0.81 1.03
C ARG A 38 -6.77 -1.22 0.62
N ALA A 39 -6.94 -1.60 -0.64
CA ALA A 39 -8.24 -2.04 -1.11
C ALA A 39 -8.69 -3.31 -0.39
N ALA A 40 -7.76 -4.24 -0.19
CA ALA A 40 -8.07 -5.47 0.52
C ALA A 40 -8.44 -5.18 1.97
N LEU A 41 -7.70 -4.26 2.60
CA LEU A 41 -7.98 -3.89 3.98
C LEU A 41 -9.36 -3.26 4.11
N ARG A 42 -9.67 -2.36 3.18
CA ARG A 42 -10.96 -1.70 3.18
C ARG A 42 -12.10 -2.72 3.00
N ALA A 43 -11.90 -3.68 2.12
CA ALA A 43 -12.91 -4.71 1.88
C ALA A 43 -13.16 -5.54 3.13
N ARG A 44 -12.13 -5.74 3.94
CA ARG A 44 -12.28 -6.50 5.17
C ARG A 44 -12.94 -5.68 6.27
N GLU A 45 -12.63 -4.40 6.31
CA GLU A 45 -13.18 -3.53 7.34
C GLU A 45 -14.60 -3.11 7.07
N THR A 46 -14.99 -3.15 5.82
CA THR A 46 -16.34 -2.78 5.45
C THR A 46 -17.08 -4.06 5.16
N PRO A 47 -17.71 -4.58 6.15
CA PRO A 47 -18.41 -5.82 5.90
C PRO A 47 -19.55 -5.50 5.02
N SER A 48 -19.69 -5.38 4.37
CA SER A 48 -20.61 -5.04 3.78
C SER A 48 -21.60 -5.38 3.47
N GLY A 49 -21.38 -5.64 3.74
CA GLY A 49 -22.27 -5.89 3.66
C GLY A 49 -23.25 -5.23 3.37
N ASP A 50 -23.25 -4.91 3.32
CA ASP A 50 -24.06 -4.41 3.17
C ASP A 50 -24.60 -4.38 2.58
N ALA A 51 -24.75 -4.58 2.61
CA ALA A 51 -25.18 -4.58 2.07
C ALA A 51 -25.65 -4.62 1.74
#